data_24d88276ad71dc4f00671462d59abed0
#
_entry.id   24d88276ad71dc4f00671462d59abed0
#
_cell.length_a   1.000
_cell.length_b   1.000
_cell.length_c   1.000
_cell.angle_alpha   90.00
_cell.angle_beta   90.00
_cell.angle_gamma   90.00
#
_symmetry.space_group_name_H-M   'P 1'
#
loop_
_entity.id
_entity.type
_entity.pdbx_description
1 polymer ?
#
loop_
_entity_poly.entity_id
_entity_poly.type
_entity_poly.pdbx_seq_one_letter_code
_entity_poly.pdbx_strand_id
1 'polypeptide(L)'
;MIDNIYVFDDIIEKPYQELIKETLIGGDGSQTVDNIDEDFPWYYTSDVTDNSHEGPFKGRWGFGHEYVTAEEGVISNFHNLFLGLIKNSCKKLKIKKVDVLQGRSFLSTPTNIPRDDVDTPHYDMDAPHFVMLYYVNDSDGDTIIYNEKTKFDSCYANDEMKFTLKKQVSPKQGRVVLFDGIHWHTAQQSNHNIRCILNYDLRDLSRVTQGVRI
;
A
#
# COMPACT_ATOMS: atom_id res chain seq x y z
N MET A 1 -3.77 -17.27 -0.16
CA MET A 1 -3.00 -16.51 0.82
C MET A 1 -1.52 -16.79 0.61
N ILE A 2 -0.65 -15.83 0.75
CA ILE A 2 0.80 -15.99 0.64
C ILE A 2 1.36 -16.27 2.04
N ASP A 3 2.29 -17.22 2.14
CA ASP A 3 2.69 -17.75 3.47
C ASP A 3 3.80 -16.92 4.14
N ASN A 4 4.44 -16.01 3.38
CA ASN A 4 5.59 -15.23 3.82
C ASN A 4 5.44 -13.76 3.48
N ILE A 5 6.27 -12.93 4.11
CA ILE A 5 6.47 -11.54 3.71
C ILE A 5 7.63 -11.51 2.70
N TYR A 6 7.34 -11.09 1.49
CA TYR A 6 8.32 -10.96 0.43
C TYR A 6 8.70 -9.50 0.24
N VAL A 7 9.98 -9.24 0.06
CA VAL A 7 10.52 -7.90 -0.24
C VAL A 7 11.37 -8.03 -1.49
N PHE A 8 11.05 -7.26 -2.51
CA PHE A 8 11.78 -7.25 -3.78
C PHE A 8 12.17 -5.83 -4.13
N ASP A 9 13.43 -5.61 -4.44
CA ASP A 9 13.92 -4.36 -5.01
C ASP A 9 13.86 -4.45 -6.55
N ASP A 10 13.67 -3.31 -7.18
CA ASP A 10 13.73 -3.15 -8.64
C ASP A 10 12.86 -4.16 -9.43
N ILE A 11 11.62 -4.33 -8.99
CA ILE A 11 10.67 -5.26 -9.62
C ILE A 11 10.23 -4.79 -11.01
N ILE A 12 10.39 -3.50 -11.28
CA ILE A 12 10.22 -2.83 -12.56
C ILE A 12 11.50 -2.05 -12.91
N GLU A 13 11.73 -1.83 -14.19
CA GLU A 13 12.89 -1.11 -14.73
C GLU A 13 12.96 0.33 -14.20
N LYS A 14 14.20 0.86 -14.04
CA LYS A 14 14.43 2.22 -13.52
C LYS A 14 13.64 3.31 -14.24
N PRO A 15 13.61 3.37 -15.59
CA PRO A 15 12.81 4.40 -16.29
C PRO A 15 11.33 4.37 -15.89
N TYR A 16 10.79 3.17 -15.63
CA TYR A 16 9.41 3.04 -15.19
C TYR A 16 9.21 3.45 -13.73
N GLN A 17 10.21 3.22 -12.88
CA GLN A 17 10.17 3.73 -11.50
C GLN A 17 10.18 5.26 -11.48
N GLU A 18 11.02 5.90 -12.32
CA GLU A 18 11.07 7.36 -12.43
C GLU A 18 9.74 7.90 -12.98
N LEU A 19 9.18 7.30 -14.02
CA LEU A 19 7.87 7.69 -14.54
C LEU A 19 6.78 7.68 -13.46
N ILE A 20 6.69 6.62 -12.65
CA ILE A 20 5.75 6.55 -11.53
C ILE A 20 6.02 7.68 -10.52
N LYS A 21 7.28 7.89 -10.18
CA LYS A 21 7.69 8.92 -9.22
C LYS A 21 7.36 10.32 -9.72
N GLU A 22 7.72 10.64 -10.96
CA GLU A 22 7.44 11.94 -11.59
C GLU A 22 5.94 12.22 -11.65
N THR A 23 5.14 11.21 -12.02
CA THR A 23 3.69 11.33 -12.05
C THR A 23 3.11 11.64 -10.67
N LEU A 24 3.57 10.95 -9.62
CA LEU A 24 2.94 11.04 -8.30
C LEU A 24 3.46 12.19 -7.44
N ILE A 25 4.75 12.49 -7.48
CA ILE A 25 5.36 13.48 -6.59
C ILE A 25 6.12 14.58 -7.33
N GLY A 26 5.97 14.62 -8.65
CA GLY A 26 6.62 15.59 -9.50
C GLY A 26 8.06 15.22 -9.83
N GLY A 27 8.50 15.70 -10.97
CA GLY A 27 9.85 15.64 -11.48
C GLY A 27 10.26 17.03 -11.97
N ASP A 28 11.24 17.09 -12.83
CA ASP A 28 11.69 18.33 -13.48
C ASP A 28 10.74 18.81 -14.61
N GLY A 29 9.58 18.17 -14.77
CA GLY A 29 8.59 18.52 -15.80
C GLY A 29 8.94 18.08 -17.21
N SER A 30 9.97 17.24 -17.37
CA SER A 30 10.50 16.89 -18.69
C SER A 30 9.80 15.69 -19.36
N GLN A 31 8.95 14.96 -18.64
CA GLN A 31 8.25 13.81 -19.20
C GLN A 31 6.72 13.96 -19.07
N THR A 32 6.08 14.05 -20.22
CA THR A 32 4.63 13.87 -20.34
C THR A 32 4.36 12.38 -20.55
N VAL A 33 3.48 11.81 -19.74
CA VAL A 33 2.93 10.47 -20.00
C VAL A 33 1.97 10.61 -21.19
N ASP A 34 2.25 9.95 -22.30
CA ASP A 34 1.36 9.94 -23.46
C ASP A 34 -0.07 9.58 -23.00
N ASN A 35 -1.03 10.51 -23.24
CA ASN A 35 -2.44 10.43 -22.87
C ASN A 35 -2.82 10.70 -21.40
N ILE A 36 -1.94 11.25 -20.56
CA ILE A 36 -2.31 11.83 -19.27
C ILE A 36 -1.94 13.31 -19.32
N ASP A 37 -2.87 14.13 -19.81
CA ASP A 37 -2.74 15.60 -19.88
C ASP A 37 -3.15 16.29 -18.56
N GLU A 38 -3.29 15.52 -17.48
CA GLU A 38 -3.78 16.01 -16.19
C GLU A 38 -2.71 15.83 -15.11
N ASP A 39 -2.56 16.86 -14.26
CA ASP A 39 -1.78 16.76 -13.04
C ASP A 39 -2.37 15.66 -12.15
N PHE A 40 -1.50 14.89 -11.47
CA PHE A 40 -1.96 13.84 -10.57
C PHE A 40 -2.72 14.44 -9.38
N PRO A 41 -4.02 14.13 -9.20
CA PRO A 41 -4.83 14.74 -8.16
C PRO A 41 -4.60 14.06 -6.80
N TRP A 42 -4.13 14.82 -5.84
CA TRP A 42 -4.06 14.42 -4.45
C TRP A 42 -5.22 15.00 -3.65
N TYR A 43 -5.90 14.16 -2.89
CA TYR A 43 -7.01 14.55 -2.02
C TYR A 43 -6.57 14.55 -0.56
N TYR A 44 -6.77 15.66 0.13
CA TYR A 44 -6.46 15.77 1.56
C TYR A 44 -7.33 14.82 2.38
N THR A 45 -6.72 14.12 3.33
CA THR A 45 -7.41 13.40 4.40
C THR A 45 -6.84 13.81 5.76
N SER A 46 -7.71 14.01 6.74
CA SER A 46 -7.31 14.37 8.10
C SER A 46 -6.69 13.19 8.85
N ASP A 47 -6.96 11.98 8.40
CA ASP A 47 -6.39 10.75 8.92
C ASP A 47 -6.23 9.74 7.77
N VAL A 48 -5.01 9.34 7.50
CA VAL A 48 -4.70 8.38 6.42
C VAL A 48 -5.05 6.93 6.78
N THR A 49 -5.36 6.68 8.04
CA THR A 49 -5.73 5.37 8.53
C THR A 49 -7.25 5.26 8.75
N ASP A 50 -7.80 6.13 9.59
CA ASP A 50 -9.24 6.20 9.87
C ASP A 50 -9.60 7.53 10.57
N ASN A 51 -10.53 8.28 9.99
CA ASN A 51 -11.02 9.55 10.53
C ASN A 51 -11.86 9.40 11.81
N SER A 52 -12.36 8.21 12.10
CA SER A 52 -13.21 7.94 13.27
C SER A 52 -12.43 7.57 14.51
N HIS A 53 -11.12 7.34 14.40
CA HIS A 53 -10.31 6.81 15.48
C HIS A 53 -9.92 7.89 16.49
N GLU A 54 -10.23 7.64 17.78
CA GLU A 54 -9.80 8.47 18.90
C GLU A 54 -8.83 7.67 19.76
N GLY A 55 -7.78 8.30 20.30
CA GLY A 55 -6.85 7.66 21.20
C GLY A 55 -5.39 7.72 20.79
N PRO A 56 -4.51 6.95 21.44
CA PRO A 56 -3.06 7.02 21.23
C PRO A 56 -2.61 6.57 19.83
N PHE A 57 -3.44 5.77 19.15
CA PHE A 57 -3.18 5.28 17.80
C PHE A 57 -3.81 6.14 16.69
N LYS A 58 -4.18 7.37 17.01
CA LYS A 58 -4.76 8.27 16.01
C LYS A 58 -3.81 8.43 14.83
N GLY A 59 -4.33 8.21 13.62
CA GLY A 59 -3.58 8.38 12.38
C GLY A 59 -3.20 9.83 12.08
N ARG A 60 -2.43 10.01 11.03
CA ARG A 60 -1.89 11.30 10.62
C ARG A 60 -2.62 11.79 9.39
N TRP A 61 -2.71 13.11 9.25
CA TRP A 61 -3.17 13.70 8.01
C TRP A 61 -2.20 13.42 6.86
N GLY A 62 -2.71 13.43 5.66
CA GLY A 62 -1.94 13.22 4.45
C GLY A 62 -2.79 13.43 3.21
N PHE A 63 -2.36 12.83 2.14
CA PHE A 63 -3.08 12.87 0.87
C PHE A 63 -3.26 11.46 0.34
N GLY A 64 -4.42 11.21 -0.25
CA GLY A 64 -4.75 9.94 -0.88
C GLY A 64 -5.27 10.12 -2.29
N HIS A 65 -5.17 9.08 -3.10
CA HIS A 65 -5.86 8.94 -4.37
C HIS A 65 -6.26 7.49 -4.57
N GLU A 66 -7.53 7.24 -4.81
CA GLU A 66 -8.06 5.91 -5.08
C GLU A 66 -8.13 5.65 -6.57
N TYR A 67 -7.68 4.47 -6.98
CA TYR A 67 -7.69 4.00 -8.38
C TYR A 67 -8.75 2.95 -8.64
N VAL A 68 -8.93 2.07 -7.65
CA VAL A 68 -9.84 0.94 -7.70
C VAL A 68 -10.53 0.82 -6.35
N THR A 69 -11.84 0.68 -6.36
CA THR A 69 -12.65 0.36 -5.19
C THR A 69 -13.34 -0.99 -5.36
N ALA A 70 -13.68 -1.65 -4.25
CA ALA A 70 -14.40 -2.92 -4.29
C ALA A 70 -15.82 -2.79 -4.86
N GLU A 71 -16.40 -1.60 -4.77
CA GLU A 71 -17.80 -1.32 -5.16
C GLU A 71 -17.90 -0.92 -6.63
N GLU A 72 -17.03 -0.05 -7.12
CA GLU A 72 -17.13 0.56 -8.46
C GLU A 72 -16.09 0.01 -9.45
N GLY A 73 -15.10 -0.75 -8.97
CA GLY A 73 -13.97 -1.20 -9.79
C GLY A 73 -12.98 -0.07 -10.07
N VAL A 74 -12.52 0.05 -11.30
CA VAL A 74 -11.56 1.10 -11.71
C VAL A 74 -12.26 2.45 -11.81
N ILE A 75 -11.85 3.41 -10.97
CA ILE A 75 -12.41 4.76 -10.89
C ILE A 75 -11.42 5.85 -11.35
N SER A 76 -10.16 5.50 -11.58
CA SER A 76 -9.13 6.44 -12.03
C SER A 76 -8.30 5.86 -13.16
N ASN A 77 -8.09 6.64 -14.22
CA ASN A 77 -7.26 6.29 -15.37
C ASN A 77 -5.79 6.05 -15.01
N PHE A 78 -5.32 6.64 -13.92
CA PHE A 78 -3.97 6.42 -13.40
C PHE A 78 -3.70 4.96 -13.00
N HIS A 79 -4.76 4.16 -12.77
CA HIS A 79 -4.61 2.72 -12.52
C HIS A 79 -3.79 2.03 -13.61
N ASN A 80 -3.97 2.44 -14.88
CA ASN A 80 -3.27 1.85 -16.01
C ASN A 80 -1.75 1.97 -15.91
N LEU A 81 -1.26 3.04 -15.28
CA LEU A 81 0.17 3.26 -15.03
C LEU A 81 0.78 2.18 -14.11
N PHE A 82 -0.01 1.47 -13.31
CA PHE A 82 0.49 0.51 -12.33
C PHE A 82 0.30 -0.96 -12.72
N LEU A 83 -0.36 -1.24 -13.85
CA LEU A 83 -0.62 -2.62 -14.31
C LEU A 83 0.66 -3.44 -14.49
N GLY A 84 1.72 -2.84 -15.00
CA GLY A 84 3.03 -3.50 -15.16
C GLY A 84 3.64 -3.89 -13.82
N LEU A 85 3.53 -3.04 -12.82
CA LEU A 85 3.98 -3.29 -11.45
C LEU A 85 3.21 -4.45 -10.81
N ILE A 86 1.88 -4.44 -10.89
CA ILE A 86 1.01 -5.52 -10.38
C ILE A 86 1.36 -6.84 -11.05
N LYS A 87 1.47 -6.85 -12.39
CA LYS A 87 1.81 -8.05 -13.18
C LYS A 87 3.16 -8.64 -12.76
N ASN A 88 4.19 -7.81 -12.61
CA ASN A 88 5.53 -8.26 -12.23
C ASN A 88 5.55 -8.79 -10.80
N SER A 89 4.81 -8.16 -9.87
CA SER A 89 4.64 -8.62 -8.49
C SER A 89 3.98 -10.00 -8.44
N CYS A 90 2.88 -10.19 -9.15
CA CYS A 90 2.20 -11.47 -9.26
C CYS A 90 3.09 -12.56 -9.88
N LYS A 91 3.89 -12.22 -10.91
CA LYS A 91 4.85 -13.14 -11.53
C LYS A 91 5.90 -13.65 -10.54
N LYS A 92 6.41 -12.79 -9.63
CA LYS A 92 7.35 -13.20 -8.56
C LYS A 92 6.74 -14.23 -7.63
N LEU A 93 5.44 -14.12 -7.33
CA LEU A 93 4.70 -15.07 -6.50
C LEU A 93 4.12 -16.25 -7.29
N LYS A 94 4.36 -16.34 -8.60
CA LYS A 94 3.79 -17.37 -9.51
C LYS A 94 2.24 -17.36 -9.55
N ILE A 95 1.63 -16.21 -9.25
CA ILE A 95 0.19 -16.00 -9.35
C ILE A 95 -0.15 -15.75 -10.83
N LYS A 96 -1.03 -16.56 -11.39
CA LYS A 96 -1.40 -16.51 -12.83
C LYS A 96 -2.60 -15.63 -13.10
N LYS A 97 -3.50 -15.51 -12.14
CA LYS A 97 -4.73 -14.74 -12.27
C LYS A 97 -5.01 -14.01 -10.96
N VAL A 98 -5.12 -12.70 -11.03
CA VAL A 98 -5.33 -11.82 -9.88
C VAL A 98 -6.56 -10.98 -10.11
N ASP A 99 -7.29 -10.70 -9.04
CA ASP A 99 -8.34 -9.72 -8.95
C ASP A 99 -7.82 -8.54 -8.13
N VAL A 100 -8.08 -7.32 -8.57
CA VAL A 100 -7.73 -6.11 -7.84
C VAL A 100 -8.96 -5.69 -7.06
N LEU A 101 -8.91 -5.83 -5.74
CA LEU A 101 -10.02 -5.50 -4.86
C LEU A 101 -10.03 -4.01 -4.51
N GLN A 102 -8.83 -3.44 -4.26
CA GLN A 102 -8.64 -2.04 -3.97
C GLN A 102 -7.26 -1.59 -4.45
N GLY A 103 -7.14 -0.32 -4.85
CA GLY A 103 -5.87 0.27 -5.26
C GLY A 103 -5.85 1.74 -4.90
N ARG A 104 -4.82 2.16 -4.15
CA ARG A 104 -4.68 3.51 -3.59
C ARG A 104 -3.23 3.98 -3.64
N SER A 105 -3.02 5.29 -3.62
CA SER A 105 -1.75 5.88 -3.21
C SER A 105 -1.95 6.74 -1.98
N PHE A 106 -0.88 6.85 -1.21
CA PHE A 106 -0.80 7.75 -0.06
C PHE A 106 0.47 8.56 -0.11
N LEU A 107 0.35 9.84 0.19
CA LEU A 107 1.45 10.78 0.33
C LEU A 107 1.40 11.39 1.73
N SER A 108 2.43 11.14 2.51
CA SER A 108 2.63 11.74 3.83
C SER A 108 3.80 12.71 3.78
N THR A 109 3.67 13.82 4.47
CA THR A 109 4.74 14.82 4.64
C THR A 109 5.52 14.55 5.92
N PRO A 110 6.77 15.01 6.03
CA PRO A 110 7.56 14.88 7.25
C PRO A 110 6.84 15.48 8.46
N THR A 111 6.92 14.76 9.57
CA THR A 111 6.40 15.19 10.87
C THR A 111 7.51 15.13 11.92
N ASN A 112 7.56 16.06 12.86
CA ASN A 112 8.52 16.00 13.97
C ASN A 112 8.00 15.13 15.12
N ILE A 113 7.67 13.89 14.82
CA ILE A 113 7.09 12.95 15.77
C ILE A 113 8.15 11.90 16.14
N PRO A 114 8.22 11.44 17.40
CA PRO A 114 9.14 10.37 17.78
C PRO A 114 9.00 9.13 16.90
N ARG A 115 10.12 8.49 16.54
CA ARG A 115 10.12 7.31 15.66
C ARG A 115 9.36 6.11 16.21
N ASP A 116 9.19 6.04 17.52
CA ASP A 116 8.43 4.97 18.18
C ASP A 116 6.92 5.16 18.07
N ASP A 117 6.49 6.34 17.59
CA ASP A 117 5.09 6.63 17.36
C ASP A 117 4.69 6.17 15.94
N VAL A 118 3.68 5.32 15.87
CA VAL A 118 3.19 4.70 14.64
C VAL A 118 1.73 5.08 14.42
N ASP A 119 1.27 4.98 13.19
CA ASP A 119 -0.16 5.12 12.88
C ASP A 119 -0.94 3.95 13.48
N THR A 120 -2.25 4.07 13.53
CA THR A 120 -3.14 3.01 14.04
C THR A 120 -2.86 1.70 13.31
N PRO A 121 -2.49 0.62 14.03
CA PRO A 121 -2.42 -0.70 13.42
C PRO A 121 -3.78 -1.12 12.87
N HIS A 122 -3.77 -1.63 11.64
CA HIS A 122 -4.98 -2.00 10.91
C HIS A 122 -4.72 -3.19 9.97
N TYR A 123 -5.77 -3.66 9.35
CA TYR A 123 -5.74 -4.46 8.13
C TYR A 123 -6.70 -3.84 7.12
N ASP A 124 -6.44 -4.01 5.82
CA ASP A 124 -7.05 -3.16 4.79
C ASP A 124 -8.52 -3.48 4.51
N MET A 125 -8.95 -4.74 4.64
CA MET A 125 -10.34 -5.13 4.32
C MET A 125 -10.76 -6.47 4.93
N ASP A 126 -12.06 -6.66 5.11
CA ASP A 126 -12.69 -7.86 5.69
C ASP A 126 -12.83 -9.04 4.70
N ALA A 127 -11.94 -9.16 3.76
CA ALA A 127 -11.93 -10.22 2.76
C ALA A 127 -10.54 -10.83 2.61
N PRO A 128 -10.42 -12.13 2.26
CA PRO A 128 -9.13 -12.74 1.98
C PRO A 128 -8.41 -12.06 0.80
N HIS A 129 -7.27 -11.45 1.07
CA HIS A 129 -6.45 -10.74 0.10
C HIS A 129 -4.96 -10.86 0.46
N PHE A 130 -4.10 -10.39 -0.41
CA PHE A 130 -2.73 -10.05 -0.08
C PHE A 130 -2.45 -8.60 -0.44
N VAL A 131 -1.62 -7.97 0.35
CA VAL A 131 -1.22 -6.59 0.17
C VAL A 131 0.00 -6.54 -0.75
N MET A 132 -0.03 -5.65 -1.74
CA MET A 132 1.12 -5.23 -2.53
C MET A 132 1.38 -3.76 -2.24
N LEU A 133 2.45 -3.49 -1.51
CA LEU A 133 2.88 -2.15 -1.18
C LEU A 133 4.15 -1.83 -1.96
N TYR A 134 4.12 -0.74 -2.76
CA TYR A 134 5.26 -0.25 -3.53
C TYR A 134 5.70 1.12 -3.02
N TYR A 135 7.00 1.30 -2.81
CA TYR A 135 7.56 2.58 -2.41
C TYR A 135 8.00 3.38 -3.62
N VAL A 136 7.40 4.56 -3.78
CA VAL A 136 7.63 5.47 -4.90
C VAL A 136 8.97 6.21 -4.75
N ASN A 137 9.36 6.48 -3.51
CA ASN A 137 10.61 7.16 -3.16
C ASN A 137 11.25 6.58 -1.92
N ASP A 138 12.51 6.95 -1.70
CA ASP A 138 13.21 6.69 -0.44
C ASP A 138 12.61 7.56 0.67
N SER A 139 12.38 6.97 1.83
CA SER A 139 11.85 7.67 3.01
C SER A 139 12.32 7.00 4.29
N ASP A 140 12.16 7.68 5.41
CA ASP A 140 12.48 7.19 6.74
C ASP A 140 11.26 6.72 7.54
N GLY A 141 10.08 6.67 6.91
CA GLY A 141 8.83 6.15 7.48
C GLY A 141 8.62 4.66 7.16
N ASP A 142 9.05 3.77 8.04
CA ASP A 142 9.01 2.32 7.80
C ASP A 142 7.59 1.75 7.81
N THR A 143 7.39 0.65 7.08
CA THR A 143 6.20 -0.18 7.22
C THR A 143 6.48 -1.28 8.25
N ILE A 144 5.58 -1.44 9.21
CA ILE A 144 5.66 -2.43 10.28
C ILE A 144 4.57 -3.46 10.07
N ILE A 145 4.94 -4.74 10.05
CA ILE A 145 4.01 -5.87 9.94
C ILE A 145 4.16 -6.70 11.20
N TYR A 146 3.03 -7.05 11.82
CA TYR A 146 2.96 -7.74 13.10
C TYR A 146 2.73 -9.25 12.93
N ASN A 147 3.05 -10.01 13.97
CA ASN A 147 2.76 -11.46 14.02
C ASN A 147 1.26 -11.72 14.18
N GLU A 148 0.56 -10.80 14.81
CA GLU A 148 -0.86 -10.89 15.10
C GLU A 148 -1.66 -10.85 13.78
N LYS A 149 -2.73 -11.64 13.76
CA LYS A 149 -3.60 -11.81 12.61
C LYS A 149 -5.01 -11.40 12.98
N THR A 150 -5.67 -10.75 12.03
CA THR A 150 -7.07 -10.39 12.19
C THR A 150 -7.97 -11.63 12.23
N LYS A 151 -9.11 -11.48 12.90
CA LYS A 151 -10.25 -12.38 12.81
C LYS A 151 -11.38 -11.82 11.93
N PHE A 152 -11.12 -10.69 11.28
CA PHE A 152 -12.10 -9.94 10.48
C PHE A 152 -13.29 -9.45 11.31
N ASP A 153 -13.05 -9.05 12.55
CA ASP A 153 -14.05 -8.52 13.47
C ASP A 153 -13.95 -7.01 13.70
N SER A 154 -12.80 -6.42 13.42
CA SER A 154 -12.56 -4.97 13.46
C SER A 154 -11.32 -4.63 12.63
N CYS A 155 -11.41 -3.67 11.73
CA CYS A 155 -10.28 -3.27 10.88
C CYS A 155 -9.20 -2.48 11.62
N TYR A 156 -9.50 -1.94 12.81
CA TYR A 156 -8.59 -1.08 13.56
C TYR A 156 -8.28 -1.65 14.94
N ALA A 157 -7.04 -1.44 15.36
CA ALA A 157 -6.59 -1.83 16.68
C ALA A 157 -7.25 -0.96 17.77
N ASN A 158 -7.44 -1.57 18.93
CA ASN A 158 -7.81 -0.87 20.15
C ASN A 158 -6.67 -0.91 21.18
N ASP A 159 -6.80 -0.15 22.27
CA ASP A 159 -5.77 0.02 23.29
C ASP A 159 -5.42 -1.27 24.05
N GLU A 160 -6.27 -2.29 23.99
CA GLU A 160 -6.05 -3.59 24.66
C GLU A 160 -5.19 -4.54 23.83
N MET A 161 -5.10 -4.31 22.51
CA MET A 161 -4.32 -5.14 21.60
C MET A 161 -2.83 -4.95 21.81
N LYS A 162 -2.10 -6.06 21.86
CA LYS A 162 -0.64 -6.07 21.93
C LYS A 162 -0.09 -6.65 20.65
N PHE A 163 0.88 -5.96 20.09
CA PHE A 163 1.50 -6.33 18.83
C PHE A 163 2.96 -6.71 19.03
N THR A 164 3.39 -7.75 18.33
CA THR A 164 4.78 -8.19 18.26
C THR A 164 5.31 -8.06 16.85
N LEU A 165 6.49 -7.49 16.72
CA LEU A 165 7.11 -7.25 15.42
C LEU A 165 7.37 -8.56 14.67
N LYS A 166 6.85 -8.66 13.46
CA LYS A 166 7.19 -9.73 12.50
C LYS A 166 8.21 -9.25 11.49
N LYS A 167 7.98 -8.08 10.90
CA LYS A 167 8.85 -7.48 9.88
C LYS A 167 8.73 -5.97 9.89
N GLN A 168 9.87 -5.31 9.77
CA GLN A 168 9.96 -3.87 9.50
C GLN A 168 10.66 -3.68 8.17
N VAL A 169 10.13 -2.81 7.32
CA VAL A 169 10.63 -2.59 5.97
C VAL A 169 10.74 -1.09 5.71
N SER A 170 11.96 -0.64 5.46
CA SER A 170 12.23 0.75 5.12
C SER A 170 11.87 1.05 3.67
N PRO A 171 11.23 2.19 3.39
CA PRO A 171 10.96 2.66 2.05
C PRO A 171 12.24 2.84 1.24
N LYS A 172 12.23 2.29 0.04
CA LYS A 172 13.26 2.47 -0.97
C LYS A 172 12.57 2.53 -2.33
N GLN A 173 12.90 3.51 -3.14
CA GLN A 173 12.34 3.62 -4.49
C GLN A 173 12.48 2.31 -5.26
N GLY A 174 11.39 1.84 -5.86
CA GLY A 174 11.35 0.59 -6.62
C GLY A 174 11.19 -0.68 -5.78
N ARG A 175 11.11 -0.57 -4.44
CA ARG A 175 10.86 -1.70 -3.54
C ARG A 175 9.38 -2.05 -3.45
N VAL A 176 9.07 -3.33 -3.54
CA VAL A 176 7.75 -3.91 -3.28
C VAL A 176 7.78 -4.78 -2.06
N VAL A 177 6.77 -4.66 -1.23
CA VAL A 177 6.48 -5.59 -0.12
C VAL A 177 5.18 -6.31 -0.43
N LEU A 178 5.19 -7.64 -0.33
CA LEU A 178 4.02 -8.49 -0.55
C LEU A 178 3.79 -9.34 0.70
N PHE A 179 2.61 -9.27 1.29
CA PHE A 179 2.27 -10.03 2.49
C PHE A 179 0.78 -10.39 2.53
N ASP A 180 0.44 -11.39 3.33
CA ASP A 180 -0.95 -11.79 3.55
C ASP A 180 -1.70 -10.70 4.29
N GLY A 181 -2.81 -10.21 3.73
CA GLY A 181 -3.63 -9.14 4.27
C GLY A 181 -4.27 -9.43 5.63
N ILE A 182 -4.20 -10.68 6.13
CA ILE A 182 -4.64 -11.00 7.50
C ILE A 182 -3.71 -10.48 8.60
N HIS A 183 -2.48 -10.05 8.25
CA HIS A 183 -1.55 -9.50 9.22
C HIS A 183 -1.88 -8.06 9.55
N TRP A 184 -1.95 -7.77 10.84
CA TRP A 184 -1.95 -6.40 11.32
C TRP A 184 -0.69 -5.70 10.87
N HIS A 185 -0.82 -4.47 10.41
CA HIS A 185 0.31 -3.66 9.97
C HIS A 185 0.04 -2.17 10.19
N THR A 186 1.10 -1.38 10.11
CA THR A 186 1.05 0.07 10.27
C THR A 186 2.23 0.74 9.58
N ALA A 187 2.26 2.06 9.61
CA ALA A 187 3.38 2.88 9.16
C ALA A 187 3.94 3.74 10.29
N GLN A 188 5.27 3.89 10.29
CA GLN A 188 5.91 5.02 10.95
C GLN A 188 5.80 6.24 10.06
N GLN A 189 5.56 7.40 10.66
CA GLN A 189 5.63 8.65 9.92
C GLN A 189 7.07 9.02 9.64
N SER A 190 7.28 9.57 8.44
CA SER A 190 8.59 10.10 8.07
C SER A 190 8.90 11.40 8.82
N ASN A 191 10.14 11.60 9.21
CA ASN A 191 10.62 12.82 9.87
C ASN A 191 11.40 13.74 8.93
N HIS A 192 11.96 13.22 7.85
CA HIS A 192 12.88 13.98 6.99
C HIS A 192 12.39 14.08 5.54
N ASN A 193 11.82 13.02 5.00
CA ASN A 193 11.42 12.96 3.60
C ASN A 193 9.91 12.72 3.48
N ILE A 194 9.33 13.16 2.38
CA ILE A 194 7.98 12.71 2.04
C ILE A 194 7.95 11.19 1.92
N ARG A 195 6.82 10.57 2.24
CA ARG A 195 6.60 9.13 2.04
C ARG A 195 5.46 8.94 1.08
N CYS A 196 5.78 8.47 -0.12
CA CYS A 196 4.78 8.15 -1.15
C CYS A 196 4.77 6.65 -1.42
N ILE A 197 3.58 6.06 -1.37
CA ILE A 197 3.37 4.62 -1.61
C ILE A 197 2.19 4.38 -2.53
N LEU A 198 2.22 3.21 -3.19
CA LEU A 198 1.04 2.56 -3.76
C LEU A 198 0.68 1.38 -2.89
N ASN A 199 -0.60 1.25 -2.55
CA ASN A 199 -1.15 0.11 -1.83
C ASN A 199 -2.24 -0.54 -2.69
N TYR A 200 -2.09 -1.85 -2.95
CA TYR A 200 -3.05 -2.66 -3.67
C TYR A 200 -3.42 -3.89 -2.87
N ASP A 201 -4.73 -4.10 -2.70
CA ASP A 201 -5.30 -5.29 -2.12
C ASP A 201 -5.73 -6.23 -3.23
N LEU A 202 -5.08 -7.38 -3.29
CA LEU A 202 -5.12 -8.29 -4.42
C LEU A 202 -5.62 -9.68 -3.99
N ARG A 203 -6.45 -10.30 -4.82
CA ARG A 203 -6.95 -11.67 -4.58
C ARG A 203 -6.42 -12.63 -5.64
N ASP A 204 -5.76 -13.71 -5.19
CA ASP A 204 -5.27 -14.78 -6.05
C ASP A 204 -6.44 -15.66 -6.50
N LEU A 205 -6.87 -15.51 -7.74
CA LEU A 205 -7.92 -16.32 -8.35
C LEU A 205 -7.43 -17.68 -8.88
N SER A 206 -6.13 -17.90 -8.98
CA SER A 206 -5.59 -19.19 -9.45
C SER A 206 -5.79 -20.32 -8.44
N ARG A 207 -6.09 -20.00 -7.17
CA ARG A 207 -6.37 -20.96 -6.09
C ARG A 207 -7.88 -21.20 -5.85
N VAL A 208 -8.75 -20.35 -6.38
CA VAL A 208 -10.21 -20.43 -6.16
C VAL A 208 -10.84 -21.63 -6.90
N THR A 209 -10.21 -22.16 -7.95
CA THR A 209 -10.76 -23.22 -8.79
C THR A 209 -10.62 -24.64 -8.24
N GLN A 210 -10.05 -24.83 -7.03
CA GLN A 210 -9.87 -26.19 -6.45
C GLN A 210 -10.90 -26.55 -5.36
N GLY A 211 -11.89 -25.71 -5.09
CA GLY A 211 -12.80 -25.84 -3.95
C GLY A 211 -14.27 -26.15 -4.24
N VAL A 212 -14.70 -26.31 -5.49
CA VAL A 212 -16.10 -26.71 -5.79
C VAL A 212 -16.09 -27.89 -6.76
N ARG A 213 -15.92 -29.08 -6.22
CA ARG A 213 -16.57 -30.27 -6.81
C ARG A 213 -17.87 -30.48 -6.02
N ILE A 214 -18.98 -30.19 -6.68
CA ILE A 214 -20.31 -30.64 -6.30
C ILE A 214 -20.35 -32.17 -6.43
#